data_51cf2e167bfe1fbe6d28520bb95271ae
#
_entry.id   51cf2e167bfe1fbe6d28520bb95271ae
#
_cell.length_a   1.000
_cell.length_b   1.000
_cell.length_c   1.000
_cell.angle_alpha   90.00
_cell.angle_beta   90.00
_cell.angle_gamma   90.00
#
_symmetry.space_group_name_H-M   'P 1'
#
loop_
_entity.id
_entity.type
_entity.pdbx_description
1 polymer ?
#
loop_
_entity_poly.entity_id
_entity_poly.type
_entity_poly.pdbx_seq_one_letter_code
_entity_poly.pdbx_strand_id
1 'polypeptide(L)'
;VMNTDNMAISGETIDYGPCAFMDQYDPKTVFSSIDKFGRYAFSNQPPITKWNLARFAECLIPLIDKNEDSAIKIATELIDNFQNIYEEKWLNMMRDKLGLFGKDKNDQTLINKLLDWMKNNNADYTNTFCHLMGVEIDDEVYKNDDFKNWTNEWEKRLKLNNSSDKYLE
;
A
#
# COMPACT_ATOMS: atom_id res chain seq x y z
N VAL A 1 7.86 9.72 -3.87
CA VAL A 1 9.21 9.17 -3.97
C VAL A 1 9.85 9.18 -2.59
N MET A 2 10.18 8.00 -2.06
CA MET A 2 10.65 7.79 -0.68
C MET A 2 12.19 7.85 -0.58
N ASN A 3 12.81 8.90 -1.13
CA ASN A 3 14.19 9.22 -0.80
C ASN A 3 14.27 9.86 0.60
N THR A 4 15.46 9.92 1.19
CA THR A 4 15.65 10.40 2.57
C THR A 4 15.14 11.82 2.80
N ASP A 5 15.21 12.69 1.78
CA ASP A 5 14.77 14.09 1.86
C ASP A 5 13.24 14.22 1.97
N ASN A 6 12.49 13.19 1.59
CA ASN A 6 11.03 13.18 1.61
C ASN A 6 10.45 12.42 2.82
N MET A 7 11.28 12.07 3.80
CA MET A 7 10.84 11.38 5.00
C MET A 7 11.02 12.25 6.23
N ALA A 8 9.91 12.54 6.93
CA ALA A 8 9.94 13.20 8.22
C ALA A 8 9.96 12.17 9.36
N ILE A 9 10.75 12.43 10.41
CA ILE A 9 10.82 11.58 11.62
C ILE A 9 9.46 11.52 12.33
N SER A 10 8.64 12.58 12.21
CA SER A 10 7.27 12.61 12.75
C SER A 10 6.32 11.60 12.09
N GLY A 11 6.68 11.03 10.93
CA GLY A 11 5.81 10.16 10.14
C GLY A 11 4.69 10.89 9.42
N GLU A 12 4.72 12.22 9.39
CA GLU A 12 3.73 13.05 8.70
C GLU A 12 4.18 13.37 7.27
N THR A 13 3.22 13.63 6.40
CA THR A 13 3.50 14.13 5.04
C THR A 13 4.04 15.55 5.13
N ILE A 14 5.19 15.81 4.46
CA ILE A 14 5.84 17.11 4.48
C ILE A 14 4.93 18.15 3.79
N ASP A 15 4.54 17.88 2.55
CA ASP A 15 3.56 18.65 1.80
C ASP A 15 3.00 17.83 0.62
N TYR A 16 2.05 18.43 -0.10
CA TYR A 16 1.52 17.94 -1.36
C TYR A 16 1.93 18.84 -2.54
N GLY A 17 3.11 19.47 -2.43
CA GLY A 17 3.75 20.23 -3.49
C GLY A 17 3.93 19.43 -4.76
N PRO A 18 4.84 19.69 -5.68
CA PRO A 18 4.92 18.93 -6.92
C PRO A 18 4.91 17.43 -6.64
N CYS A 19 3.78 16.78 -6.93
CA CYS A 19 3.58 15.36 -6.72
C CYS A 19 3.15 14.70 -8.04
N ALA A 20 3.43 13.41 -8.16
CA ALA A 20 2.99 12.61 -9.28
C ALA A 20 1.88 11.67 -8.83
N PHE A 21 0.86 11.53 -9.67
CA PHE A 21 -0.23 10.58 -9.50
C PHE A 21 -0.01 9.41 -10.45
N MET A 22 -0.48 8.23 -10.03
CA MET A 22 -0.54 7.07 -10.91
C MET A 22 -1.94 6.99 -11.49
N ASP A 23 -2.06 7.08 -12.82
CA ASP A 23 -3.32 6.87 -13.52
C ASP A 23 -3.56 5.36 -13.67
N GLN A 24 -3.05 4.75 -14.75
CA GLN A 24 -3.08 3.31 -14.93
C GLN A 24 -2.23 2.60 -13.86
N TYR A 25 -2.79 1.57 -13.25
CA TYR A 25 -2.07 0.82 -12.23
C TYR A 25 -0.94 -0.01 -12.83
N ASP A 26 0.28 0.36 -12.50
CA ASP A 26 1.45 -0.47 -12.70
C ASP A 26 2.40 -0.36 -11.49
N PRO A 27 2.70 -1.49 -10.78
CA PRO A 27 3.65 -1.48 -9.67
C PRO A 27 5.06 -1.00 -10.08
N LYS A 28 5.39 -0.99 -11.37
CA LYS A 28 6.66 -0.50 -11.91
C LYS A 28 6.61 0.98 -12.32
N THR A 29 5.50 1.68 -12.12
CA THR A 29 5.40 3.11 -12.44
C THR A 29 6.50 3.90 -11.74
N VAL A 30 7.26 4.68 -12.53
CA VAL A 30 8.35 5.56 -12.08
C VAL A 30 7.85 7.00 -12.15
N PHE A 31 8.03 7.76 -11.08
CA PHE A 31 7.50 9.11 -10.92
C PHE A 31 8.51 10.22 -11.24
N SER A 32 9.73 9.87 -11.60
CA SER A 32 10.78 10.83 -11.94
C SER A 32 11.62 10.34 -13.10
N SER A 33 11.86 11.21 -14.08
CA SER A 33 12.74 10.91 -15.24
C SER A 33 14.20 10.66 -14.83
N ILE A 34 14.61 11.07 -13.63
CA ILE A 34 15.97 10.84 -13.09
C ILE A 34 16.12 9.41 -12.62
N ASP A 35 15.05 8.77 -12.20
CA ASP A 35 15.06 7.38 -11.69
C ASP A 35 15.08 6.36 -12.84
N LYS A 36 16.22 6.28 -13.53
CA LYS A 36 16.41 5.41 -14.70
C LYS A 36 16.27 3.92 -14.38
N PHE A 37 16.47 3.52 -13.14
CA PHE A 37 16.49 2.11 -12.72
C PHE A 37 15.24 1.71 -11.93
N GLY A 38 14.28 2.61 -11.74
CA GLY A 38 13.06 2.34 -11.00
C GLY A 38 13.30 2.09 -9.49
N ARG A 39 14.39 2.66 -8.93
CA ARG A 39 14.69 2.55 -7.49
C ARG A 39 13.51 2.99 -6.65
N TYR A 40 12.80 4.03 -7.09
CA TYR A 40 11.65 4.63 -6.44
C TYR A 40 10.35 4.35 -7.20
N ALA A 41 10.27 3.25 -7.94
CA ALA A 41 9.01 2.82 -8.55
C ALA A 41 7.93 2.60 -7.47
N PHE A 42 6.66 2.65 -7.86
CA PHE A 42 5.53 2.55 -6.92
C PHE A 42 5.68 1.39 -5.92
N SER A 43 5.91 0.17 -6.41
CA SER A 43 6.09 -1.00 -5.53
C SER A 43 7.40 -1.01 -4.74
N ASN A 44 8.37 -0.18 -5.11
CA ASN A 44 9.66 -0.09 -4.43
C ASN A 44 9.65 0.91 -3.26
N GLN A 45 8.58 1.68 -3.05
CA GLN A 45 8.50 2.63 -1.94
C GLN A 45 8.71 1.95 -0.57
N PRO A 46 8.04 0.82 -0.23
CA PRO A 46 8.26 0.15 1.06
C PRO A 46 9.69 -0.37 1.26
N PRO A 47 10.33 -1.08 0.32
CA PRO A 47 11.73 -1.50 0.47
C PRO A 47 12.69 -0.33 0.66
N ILE A 48 12.48 0.79 -0.04
CA ILE A 48 13.30 1.99 0.12
C ILE A 48 13.06 2.64 1.47
N THR A 49 11.82 2.67 1.95
CA THR A 49 11.51 3.13 3.31
C THR A 49 12.24 2.30 4.36
N LYS A 50 12.22 0.97 4.25
CA LYS A 50 13.00 0.08 5.14
C LYS A 50 14.50 0.41 5.09
N TRP A 51 15.04 0.63 3.89
CA TRP A 51 16.44 1.01 3.73
C TRP A 51 16.77 2.35 4.40
N ASN A 52 15.92 3.37 4.23
CA ASN A 52 16.09 4.68 4.88
C ASN A 52 16.07 4.56 6.41
N LEU A 53 15.10 3.77 6.93
CA LEU A 53 15.01 3.51 8.38
C LEU A 53 16.26 2.78 8.91
N ALA A 54 16.83 1.85 8.13
CA ALA A 54 18.08 1.19 8.52
C ALA A 54 19.24 2.19 8.59
N ARG A 55 19.36 3.11 7.61
CA ARG A 55 20.37 4.19 7.65
C ARG A 55 20.19 5.12 8.86
N PHE A 56 18.94 5.42 9.19
CA PHE A 56 18.62 6.22 10.38
C PHE A 56 18.95 5.47 11.68
N ALA A 57 18.61 4.18 11.77
CA ALA A 57 18.91 3.35 12.92
C ALA A 57 20.43 3.27 13.19
N GLU A 58 21.28 3.19 12.15
CA GLU A 58 22.72 3.22 12.29
C GLU A 58 23.24 4.49 12.99
N CYS A 59 22.60 5.64 12.71
CA CYS A 59 22.94 6.89 13.38
C CYS A 59 22.52 6.90 14.86
N LEU A 60 21.57 6.06 15.25
CA LEU A 60 21.04 5.99 16.62
C LEU A 60 21.74 4.95 17.48
N ILE A 61 22.60 4.09 16.93
CA ILE A 61 23.32 3.03 17.67
C ILE A 61 23.91 3.53 19.00
N PRO A 62 24.63 4.68 19.06
CA PRO A 62 25.24 5.16 20.30
C PRO A 62 24.20 5.60 21.36
N LEU A 63 22.93 5.77 20.97
CA LEU A 63 21.86 6.23 21.86
C LEU A 63 20.94 5.08 22.33
N ILE A 64 20.99 3.92 21.66
CA ILE A 64 20.14 2.77 21.96
C ILE A 64 20.64 2.01 23.19
N ASP A 65 21.94 1.70 23.25
CA ASP A 65 22.57 0.99 24.35
C ASP A 65 24.04 1.43 24.50
N LYS A 66 24.59 1.31 25.70
CA LYS A 66 26.02 1.52 25.96
C LYS A 66 26.90 0.41 25.36
N ASN A 67 26.34 -0.79 25.23
CA ASN A 67 26.97 -1.91 24.55
C ASN A 67 26.56 -1.89 23.09
N GLU A 68 27.54 -1.70 22.20
CA GLU A 68 27.31 -1.55 20.76
C GLU A 68 26.66 -2.81 20.14
N ASP A 69 27.10 -4.01 20.54
CA ASP A 69 26.54 -5.26 20.01
C ASP A 69 25.05 -5.42 20.39
N SER A 70 24.70 -5.02 21.63
CA SER A 70 23.31 -4.98 22.11
C SER A 70 22.49 -3.97 21.31
N ALA A 71 23.01 -2.78 21.08
CA ALA A 71 22.35 -1.73 20.30
C ALA A 71 22.10 -2.17 18.85
N ILE A 72 23.09 -2.78 18.20
CA ILE A 72 22.97 -3.32 16.83
C ILE A 72 21.88 -4.40 16.79
N LYS A 73 21.87 -5.32 17.74
CA LYS A 73 20.86 -6.37 17.80
C LYS A 73 19.44 -5.80 17.90
N ILE A 74 19.22 -4.86 18.82
CA ILE A 74 17.91 -4.19 19.00
C ILE A 74 17.48 -3.49 17.72
N ALA A 75 18.37 -2.70 17.10
CA ALA A 75 18.08 -1.98 15.87
C ALA A 75 17.74 -2.95 14.72
N THR A 76 18.49 -4.04 14.58
CA THR A 76 18.24 -5.06 13.54
C THR A 76 16.89 -5.71 13.70
N GLU A 77 16.52 -6.14 14.93
CA GLU A 77 15.23 -6.77 15.21
C GLU A 77 14.06 -5.83 14.86
N LEU A 78 14.17 -4.54 15.17
CA LEU A 78 13.15 -3.53 14.83
C LEU A 78 13.02 -3.33 13.32
N ILE A 79 14.15 -3.21 12.61
CA ILE A 79 14.16 -3.03 11.15
C ILE A 79 13.64 -4.28 10.43
N ASP A 80 13.95 -5.47 10.92
CA ASP A 80 13.45 -6.72 10.33
C ASP A 80 11.95 -6.87 10.51
N ASN A 81 11.38 -6.36 11.59
CA ASN A 81 9.93 -6.37 11.81
C ASN A 81 9.17 -5.35 10.93
N PHE A 82 9.85 -4.43 10.26
CA PHE A 82 9.21 -3.42 9.40
C PHE A 82 8.27 -4.04 8.37
N GLN A 83 8.68 -5.15 7.74
CA GLN A 83 7.88 -5.80 6.69
C GLN A 83 6.51 -6.26 7.24
N ASN A 84 6.49 -6.89 8.40
CA ASN A 84 5.26 -7.36 9.04
C ASN A 84 4.31 -6.19 9.36
N ILE A 85 4.87 -5.10 9.92
CA ILE A 85 4.10 -3.88 10.23
C ILE A 85 3.53 -3.26 8.95
N TYR A 86 4.33 -3.16 7.90
CA TYR A 86 3.91 -2.61 6.62
C TYR A 86 2.78 -3.45 6.00
N GLU A 87 2.95 -4.76 5.92
CA GLU A 87 1.96 -5.66 5.32
C GLU A 87 0.63 -5.62 6.06
N GLU A 88 0.65 -5.60 7.40
CA GLU A 88 -0.57 -5.46 8.19
C GLU A 88 -1.27 -4.12 7.92
N LYS A 89 -0.53 -3.01 7.91
CA LYS A 89 -1.09 -1.67 7.66
C LYS A 89 -1.62 -1.55 6.24
N TRP A 90 -0.86 -2.03 5.26
CA TRP A 90 -1.28 -2.05 3.87
C TRP A 90 -2.56 -2.86 3.65
N LEU A 91 -2.63 -4.05 4.23
CA LEU A 91 -3.82 -4.91 4.12
C LEU A 91 -5.05 -4.27 4.76
N ASN A 92 -4.89 -3.63 5.92
CA ASN A 92 -5.99 -2.91 6.57
C ASN A 92 -6.45 -1.71 5.72
N MET A 93 -5.53 -0.91 5.21
CA MET A 93 -5.85 0.19 4.29
C MET A 93 -6.60 -0.29 3.04
N MET A 94 -6.19 -1.42 2.46
CA MET A 94 -6.86 -1.98 1.28
C MET A 94 -8.26 -2.53 1.62
N ARG A 95 -8.44 -3.10 2.81
CA ARG A 95 -9.77 -3.46 3.32
C ARG A 95 -10.67 -2.24 3.43
N ASP A 96 -10.17 -1.16 4.01
CA ASP A 96 -10.93 0.09 4.16
C ASP A 96 -11.34 0.65 2.80
N LYS A 97 -10.42 0.66 1.82
CA LYS A 97 -10.71 1.09 0.43
C LYS A 97 -11.80 0.25 -0.26
N LEU A 98 -11.90 -1.02 0.08
CA LEU A 98 -12.87 -1.96 -0.49
C LEU A 98 -14.13 -2.12 0.38
N GLY A 99 -14.25 -1.38 1.49
CA GLY A 99 -15.37 -1.49 2.43
C GLY A 99 -15.46 -2.85 3.13
N LEU A 100 -14.35 -3.54 3.33
CA LEU A 100 -14.29 -4.86 3.96
C LEU A 100 -14.13 -4.71 5.47
N PHE A 101 -15.21 -4.93 6.22
CA PHE A 101 -15.16 -4.92 7.68
C PHE A 101 -14.73 -6.27 8.24
N GLY A 102 -13.97 -6.22 9.34
CA GLY A 102 -13.40 -7.41 9.95
C GLY A 102 -12.23 -7.97 9.13
N LYS A 103 -11.72 -9.12 9.55
CA LYS A 103 -10.58 -9.80 8.92
C LYS A 103 -11.02 -11.16 8.39
N ASP A 104 -10.81 -11.40 7.09
CA ASP A 104 -10.95 -12.72 6.48
C ASP A 104 -9.60 -13.14 5.86
N LYS A 105 -9.29 -14.43 5.94
CA LYS A 105 -8.04 -15.00 5.42
C LYS A 105 -7.88 -14.86 3.92
N ASN A 106 -8.97 -14.69 3.19
CA ASN A 106 -8.98 -14.55 1.73
C ASN A 106 -8.87 -13.09 1.27
N ASP A 107 -8.94 -12.10 2.18
CA ASP A 107 -8.90 -10.67 1.82
C ASP A 107 -7.68 -10.33 0.99
N GLN A 108 -6.49 -10.82 1.38
CA GLN A 108 -5.26 -10.61 0.64
C GLN A 108 -5.35 -11.12 -0.80
N THR A 109 -5.94 -12.31 -0.98
CA THR A 109 -6.11 -12.91 -2.32
C THR A 109 -7.09 -12.10 -3.17
N LEU A 110 -8.19 -11.65 -2.58
CA LEU A 110 -9.19 -10.82 -3.26
C LEU A 110 -8.58 -9.48 -3.72
N ILE A 111 -7.81 -8.83 -2.85
CA ILE A 111 -7.12 -7.58 -3.15
C ILE A 111 -6.09 -7.77 -4.28
N ASN A 112 -5.26 -8.81 -4.18
CA ASN A 112 -4.26 -9.10 -5.20
C ASN A 112 -4.88 -9.35 -6.57
N LYS A 113 -6.00 -10.10 -6.64
CA LYS A 113 -6.75 -10.32 -7.89
C LYS A 113 -7.20 -8.99 -8.52
N LEU A 114 -7.67 -8.02 -7.71
CA LEU A 114 -8.06 -6.70 -8.22
C LEU A 114 -6.86 -5.96 -8.79
N LEU A 115 -5.75 -5.93 -8.06
CA LEU A 115 -4.53 -5.25 -8.51
C LEU A 115 -3.95 -5.88 -9.78
N ASP A 116 -3.96 -7.21 -9.86
CA ASP A 116 -3.53 -7.94 -11.06
C ASP A 116 -4.47 -7.64 -12.24
N TRP A 117 -5.78 -7.60 -12.00
CA TRP A 117 -6.75 -7.24 -13.02
C TRP A 117 -6.52 -5.79 -13.52
N MET A 118 -6.34 -4.83 -12.61
CA MET A 118 -6.04 -3.43 -12.98
C MET A 118 -4.81 -3.37 -13.88
N LYS A 119 -3.72 -4.03 -13.48
CA LYS A 119 -2.47 -4.04 -14.25
C LYS A 119 -2.65 -4.64 -15.63
N ASN A 120 -3.33 -5.79 -15.72
CA ASN A 120 -3.48 -6.53 -16.97
C ASN A 120 -4.41 -5.83 -17.97
N ASN A 121 -5.30 -4.96 -17.47
CA ASN A 121 -6.27 -4.22 -18.30
C ASN A 121 -5.95 -2.72 -18.39
N ASN A 122 -4.80 -2.27 -17.89
CA ASN A 122 -4.40 -0.86 -17.83
C ASN A 122 -5.49 0.02 -17.18
N ALA A 123 -6.19 -0.51 -16.18
CA ALA A 123 -7.25 0.21 -15.49
C ALA A 123 -6.66 1.31 -14.61
N ASP A 124 -7.34 2.46 -14.57
CA ASP A 124 -6.98 3.57 -13.70
C ASP A 124 -7.17 3.19 -12.23
N TYR A 125 -6.12 3.43 -11.42
CA TYR A 125 -6.10 3.06 -10.01
C TYR A 125 -7.20 3.77 -9.20
N THR A 126 -7.27 5.08 -9.32
CA THR A 126 -8.24 5.89 -8.56
C THR A 126 -9.65 5.65 -9.04
N ASN A 127 -9.87 5.67 -10.37
CA ASN A 127 -11.19 5.48 -10.96
C ASN A 127 -11.77 4.10 -10.66
N THR A 128 -10.93 3.06 -10.55
CA THR A 128 -11.42 1.72 -10.16
C THR A 128 -12.07 1.74 -8.77
N PHE A 129 -11.44 2.37 -7.78
CA PHE A 129 -12.05 2.49 -6.45
C PHE A 129 -13.28 3.42 -6.46
N CYS A 130 -13.25 4.52 -7.23
CA CYS A 130 -14.42 5.37 -7.40
C CYS A 130 -15.61 4.60 -8.01
N HIS A 131 -15.34 3.78 -9.04
CA HIS A 131 -16.36 2.93 -9.66
C HIS A 131 -16.97 1.94 -8.65
N LEU A 132 -16.16 1.29 -7.82
CA LEU A 132 -16.64 0.40 -6.76
C LEU A 132 -17.46 1.11 -5.68
N MET A 133 -17.26 2.41 -5.48
CA MET A 133 -18.08 3.25 -4.60
C MET A 133 -19.39 3.74 -5.26
N GLY A 134 -19.66 3.33 -6.51
CA GLY A 134 -20.86 3.70 -7.24
C GLY A 134 -20.77 5.00 -8.03
N VAL A 135 -19.55 5.56 -8.19
CA VAL A 135 -19.34 6.67 -9.13
C VAL A 135 -19.42 6.14 -10.56
N GLU A 136 -20.24 6.78 -11.37
CA GLU A 136 -20.35 6.41 -12.79
C GLU A 136 -19.07 6.81 -13.52
N ILE A 137 -18.34 5.81 -14.01
CA ILE A 137 -17.12 5.97 -14.81
C ILE A 137 -17.42 5.34 -16.19
N ASP A 138 -17.43 6.17 -17.22
CA ASP A 138 -17.65 5.71 -18.60
C ASP A 138 -16.35 5.15 -19.18
N ASP A 139 -16.02 3.91 -18.78
CA ASP A 139 -14.89 3.17 -19.31
C ASP A 139 -15.30 1.70 -19.54
N GLU A 140 -15.08 1.23 -20.76
CA GLU A 140 -15.39 -0.14 -21.19
C GLU A 140 -14.62 -1.21 -20.39
N VAL A 141 -13.50 -0.84 -19.78
CA VAL A 141 -12.68 -1.76 -18.97
C VAL A 141 -13.49 -2.43 -17.86
N TYR A 142 -14.45 -1.72 -17.25
CA TYR A 142 -15.29 -2.25 -16.17
C TYR A 142 -16.40 -3.18 -16.64
N LYS A 143 -16.62 -3.27 -17.96
CA LYS A 143 -17.64 -4.15 -18.57
C LYS A 143 -17.13 -5.54 -18.88
N ASN A 144 -15.82 -5.81 -18.69
CA ASN A 144 -15.25 -7.12 -19.01
C ASN A 144 -15.67 -8.19 -17.98
N ASP A 145 -15.63 -9.45 -18.41
CA ASP A 145 -16.13 -10.55 -17.60
C ASP A 145 -15.23 -10.87 -16.39
N ASP A 146 -13.93 -10.62 -16.49
CA ASP A 146 -13.01 -10.84 -15.37
C ASP A 146 -13.30 -9.85 -14.24
N PHE A 147 -13.61 -8.59 -14.56
CA PHE A 147 -14.03 -7.62 -13.55
C PHE A 147 -15.37 -8.00 -12.90
N LYS A 148 -16.35 -8.43 -13.70
CA LYS A 148 -17.64 -8.92 -13.18
C LYS A 148 -17.48 -10.14 -12.26
N ASN A 149 -16.59 -11.07 -12.63
CA ASN A 149 -16.29 -12.23 -11.79
C ASN A 149 -15.67 -11.81 -10.46
N TRP A 150 -14.72 -10.88 -10.51
CA TRP A 150 -14.09 -10.35 -9.32
C TRP A 150 -15.11 -9.57 -8.43
N THR A 151 -15.95 -8.72 -9.00
CA THR A 151 -16.98 -7.98 -8.25
C THR A 151 -17.98 -8.92 -7.58
N ASN A 152 -18.33 -10.05 -8.21
CA ASN A 152 -19.17 -11.07 -7.58
C ASN A 152 -18.48 -11.70 -6.34
N GLU A 153 -17.16 -11.91 -6.36
CA GLU A 153 -16.42 -12.39 -5.18
C GLU A 153 -16.38 -11.31 -4.08
N TRP A 154 -16.14 -10.07 -4.46
CA TRP A 154 -16.12 -8.92 -3.55
C TRP A 154 -17.50 -8.69 -2.88
N GLU A 155 -18.60 -8.71 -3.63
CA GLU A 155 -19.94 -8.59 -3.07
C GLU A 155 -20.29 -9.72 -2.09
N LYS A 156 -19.84 -10.95 -2.36
CA LYS A 156 -20.01 -12.06 -1.40
C LYS A 156 -19.24 -11.78 -0.12
N ARG A 157 -18.02 -11.22 -0.22
CA ARG A 157 -17.24 -10.83 0.96
C ARG A 157 -17.88 -9.67 1.72
N LEU A 158 -18.47 -8.67 1.04
CA LEU A 158 -19.22 -7.58 1.67
C LEU A 158 -20.41 -8.09 2.47
N LYS A 159 -21.12 -9.10 1.98
CA LYS A 159 -22.28 -9.70 2.70
C LYS A 159 -21.89 -10.34 4.02
N LEU A 160 -20.63 -10.74 4.21
CA LEU A 160 -20.13 -11.25 5.49
C LEU A 160 -19.93 -10.13 6.53
N ASN A 161 -19.91 -8.87 6.11
CA ASN A 161 -19.80 -7.71 7.02
C ASN A 161 -21.08 -7.47 7.83
N ASN A 162 -22.25 -7.91 7.34
CA ASN A 162 -23.56 -7.62 7.91
C ASN A 162 -23.85 -8.28 9.27
N SER A 163 -22.88 -8.95 9.85
CA SER A 163 -23.00 -9.55 11.18
C SER A 163 -22.47 -8.70 12.34
N SER A 164 -21.99 -7.49 12.07
CA SER A 164 -21.52 -6.59 13.12
C SER A 164 -22.05 -5.18 12.92
N ASP A 165 -23.17 -4.86 13.59
CA ASP A 165 -23.78 -3.52 13.70
C ASP A 165 -22.85 -2.47 14.36
N LYS A 166 -21.56 -2.67 14.35
CA LYS A 166 -20.58 -1.90 15.12
C LYS A 166 -20.11 -0.59 14.48
N TYR A 167 -20.63 -0.26 13.29
CA TYR A 167 -20.20 0.92 12.53
C TYR A 167 -21.39 1.80 12.05
N LEU A 168 -22.56 1.65 12.68
CA LEU A 168 -23.73 2.52 12.45
C LEU A 168 -24.05 3.43 13.65
N GLU A 169 -23.09 3.65 14.57
CA GLU A 169 -23.18 4.69 15.60
C GLU A 169 -22.21 5.83 15.34
#